data_9f070c4588bcbb386af0c0d39d3ad6c4
#
_entry.id   9f070c4588bcbb386af0c0d39d3ad6c4
#
_cell.length_a   1.000
_cell.length_b   1.000
_cell.length_c   1.000
_cell.angle_alpha   90.00
_cell.angle_beta   90.00
_cell.angle_gamma   90.00
#
_symmetry.space_group_name_H-M   'P 1'
#
loop_
_entity.id
_entity.type
_entity.pdbx_description
1 polymer ?
#
loop_
_entity_poly.entity_id
_entity_poly.type
_entity_poly.pdbx_seq_one_letter_code
_entity_poly.pdbx_strand_id
1 'polypeptide(L)'
;MNKMNQTQTRSPRKRLLSLILAVILMIGLLPISAFATSASAQAGEDKAATQDSEFLRIFHLDCGRKYFTVDQIKQMIDYAAESNYTHVELAFGNDGLRFLLDDMSVEVNGTTYASDKVTSAIKQGNKEFYDAGTNELTQSEMQQLIGYAREKKIGIIPMFDAPGHLQAVIRGM
;
A
#
# COMPACT_ATOMS: atom_id res chain seq x y z
N MET A 1 -62.87 -14.06 -12.34
CA MET A 1 -61.76 -13.77 -11.41
C MET A 1 -60.51 -14.38 -11.97
N ASN A 2 -59.66 -13.53 -12.63
CA ASN A 2 -58.48 -13.99 -13.38
C ASN A 2 -57.24 -13.52 -12.59
N LYS A 3 -56.50 -14.44 -11.94
CA LYS A 3 -55.25 -14.16 -11.25
C LYS A 3 -54.13 -14.08 -12.28
N MET A 4 -53.65 -12.87 -12.58
CA MET A 4 -52.46 -12.68 -13.37
C MET A 4 -51.22 -13.10 -12.56
N ASN A 5 -50.49 -14.08 -13.10
CA ASN A 5 -49.20 -14.54 -12.61
C ASN A 5 -48.13 -13.48 -12.95
N GLN A 6 -47.64 -12.73 -11.97
CA GLN A 6 -46.53 -11.82 -12.14
C GLN A 6 -45.20 -12.60 -12.11
N THR A 7 -44.62 -12.85 -13.25
CA THR A 7 -43.27 -13.32 -13.38
C THR A 7 -42.30 -12.18 -13.05
N GLN A 8 -41.74 -12.21 -11.84
CA GLN A 8 -40.77 -11.27 -11.37
C GLN A 8 -39.42 -11.47 -12.07
N THR A 9 -39.17 -10.70 -13.11
CA THR A 9 -37.87 -10.71 -13.80
C THR A 9 -36.81 -10.03 -12.93
N ARG A 10 -35.88 -10.82 -12.40
CA ARG A 10 -34.71 -10.28 -11.63
C ARG A 10 -33.86 -9.38 -12.52
N SER A 11 -33.50 -8.22 -12.00
CA SER A 11 -32.72 -7.22 -12.74
C SER A 11 -31.36 -7.79 -13.20
N PRO A 12 -30.81 -7.34 -14.35
CA PRO A 12 -29.56 -7.86 -14.91
C PRO A 12 -28.37 -7.74 -13.93
N ARG A 13 -28.36 -6.73 -13.07
CA ARG A 13 -27.33 -6.53 -12.03
C ARG A 13 -27.33 -7.66 -10.98
N LYS A 14 -28.50 -8.17 -10.58
CA LYS A 14 -28.60 -9.28 -9.62
C LYS A 14 -28.16 -10.62 -10.24
N ARG A 15 -28.34 -10.78 -11.56
CA ARG A 15 -27.84 -11.97 -12.29
C ARG A 15 -26.32 -11.94 -12.43
N LEU A 16 -25.73 -10.76 -12.70
CA LEU A 16 -24.29 -10.60 -12.80
C LEU A 16 -23.60 -10.85 -11.45
N LEU A 17 -24.14 -10.32 -10.36
CA LEU A 17 -23.61 -10.54 -9.01
C LEU A 17 -23.66 -12.00 -8.59
N SER A 18 -24.75 -12.72 -8.95
CA SER A 18 -24.90 -14.16 -8.69
C SER A 18 -23.91 -15.00 -9.50
N LEU A 19 -23.59 -14.58 -10.73
CA LEU A 19 -22.62 -15.27 -11.58
C LEU A 19 -21.18 -15.07 -11.06
N ILE A 20 -20.82 -13.87 -10.62
CA ILE A 20 -19.52 -13.57 -10.02
C ILE A 20 -19.32 -14.36 -8.73
N LEU A 21 -20.35 -14.43 -7.87
CA LEU A 21 -20.29 -15.21 -6.63
C LEU A 21 -20.14 -16.71 -6.89
N ALA A 22 -20.81 -17.25 -7.93
CA ALA A 22 -20.69 -18.65 -8.32
C ALA A 22 -19.28 -18.98 -8.87
N VAL A 23 -18.66 -18.08 -9.63
CA VAL A 23 -17.30 -18.26 -10.14
C VAL A 23 -16.28 -18.25 -9.01
N ILE A 24 -16.41 -17.36 -8.02
CA ILE A 24 -15.55 -17.31 -6.83
C ILE A 24 -15.68 -18.61 -6.01
N LEU A 25 -16.90 -19.15 -5.87
CA LEU A 25 -17.13 -20.40 -5.14
C LEU A 25 -16.54 -21.63 -5.86
N MET A 26 -16.53 -21.62 -7.19
CA MET A 26 -15.96 -22.72 -8.00
C MET A 26 -14.43 -22.73 -7.97
N ILE A 27 -13.78 -21.54 -7.86
CA ILE A 27 -12.32 -21.46 -7.74
C ILE A 27 -11.83 -21.96 -6.37
N GLY A 28 -12.65 -21.81 -5.31
CA GLY A 28 -12.34 -22.29 -3.96
C GLY A 28 -12.42 -23.81 -3.77
N LEU A 29 -12.98 -24.56 -4.73
CA LEU A 29 -13.18 -26.02 -4.64
C LEU A 29 -12.15 -26.84 -5.44
N LEU A 30 -11.17 -26.19 -6.10
CA LEU A 30 -10.10 -26.91 -6.78
C LEU A 30 -9.09 -27.40 -5.73
N PRO A 31 -8.77 -28.71 -5.70
CA PRO A 31 -7.77 -29.22 -4.78
C PRO A 31 -6.40 -28.59 -5.12
N ILE A 32 -5.75 -28.02 -4.11
CA ILE A 32 -4.43 -27.36 -4.17
C ILE A 32 -3.33 -28.27 -4.78
N SER A 33 -3.59 -29.57 -4.89
CA SER A 33 -2.66 -30.54 -5.47
C SER A 33 -2.48 -30.47 -6.99
N ALA A 34 -3.28 -29.70 -7.72
CA ALA A 34 -3.17 -29.62 -9.19
C ALA A 34 -2.14 -28.60 -9.70
N PHE A 35 -1.55 -27.78 -8.82
CA PHE A 35 -0.52 -26.79 -9.21
C PHE A 35 0.93 -27.22 -8.93
N ALA A 36 1.15 -28.43 -8.44
CA ALA A 36 2.48 -28.88 -8.02
C ALA A 36 3.25 -29.72 -9.07
N THR A 37 2.77 -29.82 -10.31
CA THR A 37 3.41 -30.74 -11.28
C THR A 37 3.63 -30.09 -12.63
N SER A 38 4.47 -29.06 -12.70
CA SER A 38 5.17 -28.71 -13.95
C SER A 38 6.32 -27.70 -13.73
N ALA A 39 7.25 -28.02 -12.84
CA ALA A 39 8.55 -27.36 -12.78
C ALA A 39 9.63 -28.38 -12.36
N SER A 40 9.82 -29.39 -13.19
CA SER A 40 11.00 -30.24 -13.12
C SER A 40 11.66 -30.28 -14.48
N ALA A 41 12.56 -29.33 -14.73
CA ALA A 41 13.73 -29.48 -15.59
C ALA A 41 14.51 -28.18 -15.61
N GLN A 42 15.42 -28.01 -14.65
CA GLN A 42 16.80 -27.61 -14.90
C GLN A 42 17.54 -27.60 -13.56
N ALA A 43 18.27 -28.68 -13.34
CA ALA A 43 19.21 -28.77 -12.25
C ALA A 43 20.41 -27.87 -12.61
N GLY A 44 20.38 -26.62 -12.10
CA GLY A 44 21.57 -25.87 -11.81
C GLY A 44 21.73 -25.93 -10.30
N GLU A 45 22.90 -26.33 -9.83
CA GLU A 45 23.26 -26.35 -8.42
C GLU A 45 23.24 -24.93 -7.83
N ASP A 46 22.04 -24.40 -7.56
CA ASP A 46 21.88 -23.34 -6.60
C ASP A 46 21.79 -24.00 -5.23
N LYS A 47 22.87 -23.87 -4.44
CA LYS A 47 22.85 -24.13 -3.02
C LYS A 47 21.55 -23.55 -2.48
N ALA A 48 20.65 -24.45 -2.05
CA ALA A 48 19.53 -24.11 -1.21
C ALA A 48 20.11 -23.32 -0.03
N ALA A 49 20.01 -22.02 -0.08
CA ALA A 49 20.17 -21.20 1.10
C ALA A 49 19.09 -21.70 2.06
N THR A 50 19.49 -22.42 3.09
CA THR A 50 18.69 -22.64 4.25
C THR A 50 18.11 -21.27 4.61
N GLN A 51 16.80 -21.12 4.46
CA GLN A 51 16.09 -19.98 5.02
C GLN A 51 16.19 -20.15 6.54
N ASP A 52 17.35 -19.77 7.10
CA ASP A 52 17.40 -19.34 8.47
C ASP A 52 16.30 -18.29 8.58
N SER A 53 15.40 -18.46 9.53
CA SER A 53 14.37 -17.49 9.86
C SER A 53 15.10 -16.21 10.28
N GLU A 54 15.47 -15.41 9.29
CA GLU A 54 16.26 -14.21 9.49
C GLU A 54 15.38 -13.24 10.25
N PHE A 55 15.77 -12.95 11.48
CA PHE A 55 15.10 -11.95 12.30
C PHE A 55 15.05 -10.63 11.54
N LEU A 56 13.84 -10.13 11.30
CA LEU A 56 13.66 -8.80 10.76
C LEU A 56 14.19 -7.79 11.78
N ARG A 57 15.22 -7.08 11.41
CA ARG A 57 15.73 -5.91 12.12
C ARG A 57 15.25 -4.67 11.41
N ILE A 58 14.24 -4.03 11.97
CA ILE A 58 13.54 -2.91 11.35
C ILE A 58 13.99 -1.60 12.00
N PHE A 59 14.49 -0.68 11.20
CA PHE A 59 14.73 0.70 11.60
C PHE A 59 13.48 1.52 11.28
N HIS A 60 12.84 2.09 12.30
CA HIS A 60 11.65 2.91 12.15
C HIS A 60 12.02 4.38 12.01
N LEU A 61 11.48 5.07 11.00
CA LEU A 61 11.61 6.50 10.78
C LEU A 61 10.24 7.16 10.67
N ASP A 62 9.92 8.06 11.61
CA ASP A 62 8.70 8.86 11.58
C ASP A 62 8.81 9.98 10.54
N CYS A 63 8.27 9.74 9.35
CA CYS A 63 8.23 10.69 8.24
C CYS A 63 6.92 11.50 8.19
N GLY A 64 5.92 11.17 9.00
CA GLY A 64 4.62 11.85 9.03
C GLY A 64 4.71 13.19 9.76
N ARG A 65 5.27 13.17 10.95
CA ARG A 65 5.42 14.37 11.80
C ARG A 65 6.48 15.34 11.30
N LYS A 66 7.47 14.83 10.55
CA LYS A 66 8.52 15.64 9.96
C LYS A 66 8.78 15.20 8.52
N TYR A 67 8.94 16.17 7.63
CA TYR A 67 9.39 15.90 6.28
C TYR A 67 10.88 15.57 6.25
N PHE A 68 11.23 14.49 5.58
CA PHE A 68 12.60 14.14 5.24
C PHE A 68 12.78 14.17 3.72
N THR A 69 13.86 14.80 3.26
CA THR A 69 14.21 14.79 1.83
C THR A 69 14.66 13.41 1.39
N VAL A 70 14.64 13.16 0.08
CA VAL A 70 15.15 11.92 -0.50
C VAL A 70 16.58 11.62 -0.03
N ASP A 71 17.45 12.62 0.00
CA ASP A 71 18.85 12.43 0.41
C ASP A 71 18.97 12.09 1.90
N GLN A 72 18.14 12.70 2.76
CA GLN A 72 18.11 12.35 4.17
C GLN A 72 17.64 10.91 4.40
N ILE A 73 16.62 10.46 3.67
CA ILE A 73 16.15 9.07 3.77
C ILE A 73 17.20 8.10 3.23
N LYS A 74 17.89 8.41 2.12
CA LYS A 74 19.02 7.62 1.63
C LYS A 74 20.11 7.47 2.68
N GLN A 75 20.43 8.55 3.39
CA GLN A 75 21.40 8.53 4.49
C GLN A 75 20.96 7.60 5.64
N MET A 76 19.65 7.58 5.97
CA MET A 76 19.11 6.65 6.97
C MET A 76 19.15 5.18 6.47
N ILE A 77 18.94 4.96 5.18
CA ILE A 77 19.08 3.64 4.56
C ILE A 77 20.55 3.15 4.65
N ASP A 78 21.52 4.03 4.40
CA ASP A 78 22.95 3.72 4.55
C ASP A 78 23.29 3.33 5.98
N TYR A 79 22.86 4.12 6.97
CA TYR A 79 23.06 3.81 8.40
C TYR A 79 22.39 2.49 8.80
N ALA A 80 21.20 2.22 8.28
CA ALA A 80 20.52 0.95 8.53
C ALA A 80 21.31 -0.24 7.96
N ALA A 81 21.84 -0.12 6.73
CA ALA A 81 22.64 -1.15 6.10
C ALA A 81 23.96 -1.38 6.86
N GLU A 82 24.68 -0.32 7.23
CA GLU A 82 25.91 -0.39 8.02
C GLU A 82 25.71 -1.00 9.41
N SER A 83 24.52 -0.79 9.99
CA SER A 83 24.15 -1.31 11.31
C SER A 83 23.46 -2.68 11.25
N ASN A 84 23.54 -3.39 10.11
CA ASN A 84 22.94 -4.71 9.89
C ASN A 84 21.42 -4.77 10.10
N TYR A 85 20.69 -3.67 9.87
CA TYR A 85 19.24 -3.73 9.72
C TYR A 85 18.88 -4.41 8.40
N THR A 86 17.71 -5.06 8.38
CA THR A 86 17.19 -5.72 7.17
C THR A 86 16.17 -4.84 6.46
N HIS A 87 15.49 -3.97 7.20
CA HIS A 87 14.42 -3.11 6.69
C HIS A 87 14.48 -1.72 7.32
N VAL A 88 13.96 -0.76 6.55
CA VAL A 88 13.60 0.58 7.04
C VAL A 88 12.08 0.72 6.90
N GLU A 89 11.41 0.98 8.01
CA GLU A 89 10.00 1.34 8.04
C GLU A 89 9.86 2.85 7.97
N LEU A 90 9.13 3.33 6.97
CA LEU A 90 8.88 4.74 6.73
C LEU A 90 7.43 5.05 7.10
N ALA A 91 7.22 5.70 8.25
CA ALA A 91 5.89 6.07 8.74
C ALA A 91 5.44 7.39 8.10
N PHE A 92 4.94 7.33 6.88
CA PHE A 92 4.50 8.51 6.12
C PHE A 92 3.19 9.11 6.63
N GLY A 93 2.32 8.29 7.22
CA GLY A 93 1.03 8.67 7.76
C GLY A 93 1.03 8.58 9.27
N ASN A 94 1.61 9.58 9.95
CA ASN A 94 1.58 9.74 11.40
C ASN A 94 1.37 11.22 11.72
N ASP A 95 0.13 11.61 12.03
CA ASP A 95 -0.41 12.95 12.13
C ASP A 95 -0.37 13.73 10.79
N GLY A 96 0.77 13.91 10.16
CA GLY A 96 0.91 14.37 8.78
C GLY A 96 0.87 13.22 7.78
N LEU A 97 0.60 13.52 6.51
CA LEU A 97 0.76 12.59 5.40
C LEU A 97 1.80 13.14 4.43
N ARG A 98 3.02 12.60 4.50
CA ARG A 98 4.20 13.15 3.81
C ARG A 98 4.64 12.35 2.57
N PHE A 99 3.73 11.58 2.01
CA PHE A 99 3.90 10.89 0.73
C PHE A 99 2.59 10.95 -0.05
N LEU A 100 2.66 11.36 -1.31
CA LEU A 100 1.51 11.46 -2.21
C LEU A 100 1.73 10.60 -3.45
N LEU A 101 0.67 9.91 -3.86
CA LEU A 101 0.60 9.24 -5.15
C LEU A 101 0.33 10.26 -6.26
N ASP A 102 0.62 9.89 -7.51
CA ASP A 102 0.31 10.71 -8.69
C ASP A 102 -1.21 10.89 -8.86
N ASP A 103 -1.99 9.89 -8.45
CA ASP A 103 -3.43 9.96 -8.35
C ASP A 103 -3.89 9.70 -6.92
N MET A 104 -4.39 10.74 -6.27
CA MET A 104 -4.97 10.73 -4.93
C MET A 104 -6.50 10.72 -4.95
N SER A 105 -7.13 10.51 -6.11
CA SER A 105 -8.59 10.46 -6.21
C SER A 105 -9.16 9.30 -5.36
N VAL A 106 -10.30 9.54 -4.74
CA VAL A 106 -10.97 8.55 -3.89
C VAL A 106 -12.48 8.59 -4.12
N GLU A 107 -13.11 7.44 -4.11
CA GLU A 107 -14.57 7.31 -4.14
C GLU A 107 -15.09 6.85 -2.78
N VAL A 108 -15.98 7.64 -2.19
CA VAL A 108 -16.62 7.32 -0.91
C VAL A 108 -18.14 7.41 -1.08
N ASN A 109 -18.86 6.33 -0.81
CA ASN A 109 -20.31 6.27 -0.89
C ASN A 109 -20.88 6.79 -2.24
N GLY A 110 -20.23 6.47 -3.35
CA GLY A 110 -20.64 6.87 -4.69
C GLY A 110 -20.31 8.33 -5.03
N THR A 111 -19.60 9.04 -4.17
CA THR A 111 -19.07 10.39 -4.45
C THR A 111 -17.58 10.30 -4.75
N THR A 112 -17.18 10.77 -5.92
CA THR A 112 -15.75 10.84 -6.29
C THR A 112 -15.16 12.19 -5.90
N TYR A 113 -14.07 12.14 -5.15
CA TYR A 113 -13.23 13.28 -4.81
C TYR A 113 -12.02 13.30 -5.75
N ALA A 114 -11.87 14.36 -6.52
CA ALA A 114 -10.78 14.47 -7.49
C ALA A 114 -9.40 14.59 -6.78
N SER A 115 -8.35 14.08 -7.45
CA SER A 115 -6.99 14.00 -6.92
C SER A 115 -6.45 15.36 -6.45
N ASP A 116 -6.71 16.44 -7.18
CA ASP A 116 -6.29 17.79 -6.85
C ASP A 116 -6.93 18.30 -5.54
N LYS A 117 -8.21 17.99 -5.32
CA LYS A 117 -8.92 18.33 -4.08
C LYS A 117 -8.35 17.58 -2.88
N VAL A 118 -8.16 16.26 -3.02
CA VAL A 118 -7.61 15.42 -1.95
C VAL A 118 -6.17 15.86 -1.62
N THR A 119 -5.35 16.08 -2.63
CA THR A 119 -3.97 16.57 -2.46
C THR A 119 -3.94 17.92 -1.75
N SER A 120 -4.79 18.86 -2.15
CA SER A 120 -4.86 20.20 -1.53
C SER A 120 -5.29 20.11 -0.06
N ALA A 121 -6.27 19.26 0.25
CA ALA A 121 -6.73 19.02 1.61
C ALA A 121 -5.61 18.47 2.50
N ILE A 122 -4.88 17.45 2.02
CA ILE A 122 -3.75 16.86 2.75
C ILE A 122 -2.65 17.90 2.99
N LYS A 123 -2.28 18.68 1.97
CA LYS A 123 -1.28 19.75 2.10
C LYS A 123 -1.71 20.81 3.09
N GLN A 124 -2.98 21.17 3.11
CA GLN A 124 -3.51 22.12 4.10
C GLN A 124 -3.42 21.53 5.51
N GLY A 125 -3.79 20.26 5.70
CA GLY A 125 -3.67 19.59 6.98
C GLY A 125 -2.22 19.47 7.46
N ASN A 126 -1.28 19.18 6.57
CA ASN A 126 0.14 19.06 6.89
C ASN A 126 0.74 20.33 7.46
N LYS A 127 0.25 21.53 7.04
CA LYS A 127 0.73 22.82 7.56
C LYS A 127 0.53 23.01 9.06
N GLU A 128 -0.42 22.28 9.65
CA GLU A 128 -0.78 22.40 11.06
C GLU A 128 0.08 21.55 11.98
N PHE A 129 0.98 20.72 11.43
CA PHE A 129 1.80 19.77 12.19
C PHE A 129 3.28 20.09 12.11
N TYR A 130 3.96 19.97 13.21
CA TYR A 130 5.37 20.06 13.61
C TYR A 130 6.34 20.69 12.61
N ASP A 131 6.22 20.33 11.35
CA ASP A 131 6.95 20.89 10.24
C ASP A 131 5.94 21.71 9.43
N ALA A 132 5.88 23.02 9.66
CA ALA A 132 4.92 23.94 9.03
C ALA A 132 5.01 24.00 7.49
N GLY A 133 5.76 23.08 6.87
CA GLY A 133 5.89 22.94 5.43
C GLY A 133 4.76 22.11 4.81
N THR A 134 4.62 22.28 3.49
CA THR A 134 3.73 21.46 2.65
C THR A 134 4.51 20.47 1.80
N ASN A 135 5.72 20.12 2.25
CA ASN A 135 6.59 19.22 1.50
C ASN A 135 6.16 17.78 1.73
N GLU A 136 5.94 17.07 0.68
CA GLU A 136 5.66 15.64 0.64
C GLU A 136 6.55 14.97 -0.39
N LEU A 137 6.87 13.70 -0.18
CA LEU A 137 7.51 12.87 -1.20
C LEU A 137 6.52 12.57 -2.32
N THR A 138 7.00 12.65 -3.53
CA THR A 138 6.29 12.23 -4.73
C THR A 138 6.43 10.73 -4.96
N GLN A 139 5.56 10.16 -5.79
CA GLN A 139 5.64 8.76 -6.19
C GLN A 139 6.97 8.44 -6.91
N SER A 140 7.49 9.36 -7.73
CA SER A 140 8.77 9.22 -8.39
C SER A 140 9.94 9.19 -7.40
N GLU A 141 9.93 10.06 -6.39
CA GLU A 141 10.95 10.06 -5.32
C GLU A 141 10.91 8.78 -4.50
N MET A 142 9.71 8.25 -4.22
CA MET A 142 9.56 6.95 -3.55
C MET A 142 10.14 5.81 -4.40
N GLN A 143 9.93 5.80 -5.70
CA GLN A 143 10.51 4.80 -6.60
C GLN A 143 12.04 4.85 -6.57
N GLN A 144 12.64 6.06 -6.53
CA GLN A 144 14.08 6.22 -6.37
C GLN A 144 14.57 5.65 -5.03
N LEU A 145 13.86 5.91 -3.93
CA LEU A 145 14.20 5.38 -2.60
C LEU A 145 14.14 3.85 -2.55
N ILE A 146 13.11 3.25 -3.15
CA ILE A 146 12.98 1.79 -3.23
C ILE A 146 14.12 1.18 -4.04
N GLY A 147 14.48 1.80 -5.17
CA GLY A 147 15.63 1.37 -5.99
C GLY A 147 16.93 1.43 -5.19
N TYR A 148 17.19 2.55 -4.53
CA TYR A 148 18.38 2.75 -3.71
C TYR A 148 18.47 1.75 -2.54
N ALA A 149 17.38 1.54 -1.82
CA ALA A 149 17.33 0.58 -0.72
C ALA A 149 17.61 -0.86 -1.19
N ARG A 150 17.08 -1.22 -2.37
CA ARG A 150 17.33 -2.53 -2.98
C ARG A 150 18.82 -2.75 -3.29
N GLU A 151 19.53 -1.73 -3.79
CA GLU A 151 20.99 -1.79 -4.02
C GLU A 151 21.75 -2.04 -2.73
N LYS A 152 21.25 -1.49 -1.60
CA LYS A 152 21.81 -1.69 -0.26
C LYS A 152 21.32 -2.96 0.44
N LYS A 153 20.47 -3.77 -0.20
CA LYS A 153 19.82 -4.97 0.36
C LYS A 153 18.94 -4.66 1.58
N ILE A 154 18.35 -3.47 1.60
CA ILE A 154 17.39 -3.02 2.63
C ILE A 154 15.98 -3.07 2.05
N GLY A 155 15.05 -3.74 2.75
CA GLY A 155 13.62 -3.67 2.44
C GLY A 155 13.00 -2.36 2.90
N ILE A 156 12.04 -1.82 2.15
CA ILE A 156 11.23 -0.67 2.59
C ILE A 156 9.86 -1.17 3.03
N ILE A 157 9.45 -0.77 4.23
CA ILE A 157 8.12 -1.03 4.77
C ILE A 157 7.40 0.32 4.85
N PRO A 158 6.41 0.61 3.99
CA PRO A 158 5.59 1.80 4.15
C PRO A 158 4.61 1.59 5.32
N MET A 159 4.50 2.59 6.20
CA MET A 159 3.57 2.56 7.32
C MET A 159 2.62 3.76 7.26
N PHE A 160 1.36 3.50 7.48
CA PHE A 160 0.30 4.47 7.61
C PHE A 160 -0.51 4.15 8.87
N ASP A 161 -0.51 5.07 9.83
CA ASP A 161 -1.21 4.89 11.10
C ASP A 161 -2.69 5.29 10.95
N ALA A 162 -3.57 4.30 11.11
CA ALA A 162 -5.00 4.46 11.00
C ALA A 162 -5.73 3.50 11.96
N PRO A 163 -6.87 3.89 12.54
CA PRO A 163 -7.59 5.16 12.43
C PRO A 163 -7.02 6.29 13.30
N GLY A 164 -6.00 6.01 14.11
CA GLY A 164 -5.25 7.00 14.87
C GLY A 164 -4.39 7.88 13.95
N HIS A 165 -3.90 8.98 14.47
CA HIS A 165 -2.90 9.84 13.83
C HIS A 165 -3.21 10.25 12.37
N LEU A 166 -4.50 10.43 12.03
CA LEU A 166 -4.98 10.90 10.72
C LEU A 166 -5.27 12.40 10.68
N GLN A 167 -4.69 13.16 11.57
CA GLN A 167 -5.08 14.55 11.80
C GLN A 167 -4.97 15.42 10.54
N ALA A 168 -3.90 15.31 9.77
CA ALA A 168 -3.74 16.09 8.54
C ALA A 168 -4.83 15.78 7.51
N VAL A 169 -5.23 14.51 7.39
CA VAL A 169 -6.29 14.08 6.48
C VAL A 169 -7.63 14.63 6.93
N ILE A 170 -7.95 14.50 8.24
CA ILE A 170 -9.24 14.92 8.81
C ILE A 170 -9.39 16.44 8.80
N ARG A 171 -8.34 17.19 9.11
CA ARG A 171 -8.39 18.67 9.17
C ARG A 171 -8.35 19.35 7.81
N GLY A 172 -7.81 18.66 6.80
CA GLY A 172 -7.77 19.18 5.44
C GLY A 172 -9.08 19.00 4.68
N MET A 173 -9.93 18.08 5.11
CA MET A 173 -11.25 17.83 4.52
C MET A 173 -12.31 18.73 5.15
#